data_5da27d01499525d9be044423f8e3ba04
#
_entry.id   5da27d01499525d9be044423f8e3ba04
#
_cell.length_a   1.000
_cell.length_b   1.000
_cell.length_c   1.000
_cell.angle_alpha   90.00
_cell.angle_beta   90.00
_cell.angle_gamma   90.00
#
_symmetry.space_group_name_H-M   'P 1'
#
loop_
_entity.id
_entity.type
_entity.pdbx_description
1 polymer ?
#
loop_
_entity_poly.entity_id
_entity_poly.type
_entity_poly.pdbx_seq_one_letter_code
_entity_poly.pdbx_strand_id
1 'polypeptide(L)'
;MADFEKIKDFIIDPSIREARAHVEVKRAMNPCPIDFSQFQSTNPRSNGIDKEYGEGEDASNFNIARKKYDDDEEPQFTASFGSGKGQLPVEPGRYRLIWSRHCPWANRIAIAIDLLGLDKVISKGVVDPLRPAGVVGGWYFTLDKDDVDPVLKIHSLMEAYKKENPDYDQRATVPALLDVTTGAVVNNDYHDLDIQLYEGWQEYIDKDAPDIYPEELRYDIDALNDIIYADVNLAVNLAALAGTQEEYEYYYDLVFDRLD
;
A
#
# COMPACT_ATOMS: atom_id res chain seq x y z
N MET A 1 -20.02 21.80 0.09
CA MET A 1 -18.69 22.44 0.02
C MET A 1 -18.14 22.39 1.42
N ALA A 2 -17.08 21.60 1.64
CA ALA A 2 -16.36 21.64 2.91
C ALA A 2 -15.73 23.01 3.06
N ASP A 3 -15.70 23.52 4.28
CA ASP A 3 -15.24 24.86 4.59
C ASP A 3 -13.70 24.91 4.52
N PHE A 4 -13.18 25.07 3.31
CA PHE A 4 -11.74 25.10 3.01
C PHE A 4 -10.94 26.12 3.82
N GLU A 5 -11.59 27.19 4.32
CA GLU A 5 -10.92 28.15 5.18
C GLU A 5 -10.54 27.54 6.55
N LYS A 6 -11.36 26.63 7.09
CA LYS A 6 -11.02 25.91 8.32
C LYS A 6 -9.88 24.92 8.15
N ILE A 7 -9.76 24.34 6.97
CA ILE A 7 -8.64 23.43 6.66
C ILE A 7 -7.33 24.21 6.57
N LYS A 8 -7.33 25.41 5.97
CA LYS A 8 -6.15 26.29 5.94
C LYS A 8 -5.64 26.65 7.33
N ASP A 9 -6.55 27.01 8.24
CA ASP A 9 -6.18 27.36 9.62
C ASP A 9 -5.56 26.15 10.37
N PHE A 10 -6.06 24.95 10.10
CA PHE A 10 -5.53 23.70 10.67
C PHE A 10 -4.14 23.34 10.11
N ILE A 11 -3.94 23.47 8.80
CA ILE A 11 -2.69 23.09 8.12
C ILE A 11 -1.54 24.07 8.40
N ILE A 12 -1.86 25.33 8.71
CA ILE A 12 -0.87 26.39 8.99
C ILE A 12 -0.49 26.45 10.47
N ASP A 13 -1.15 25.68 11.35
CA ASP A 13 -0.86 25.67 12.79
C ASP A 13 0.64 25.37 13.03
N PRO A 14 1.33 26.23 13.82
CA PRO A 14 2.75 26.03 14.16
C PRO A 14 3.04 24.69 14.84
N SER A 15 2.08 24.14 15.58
CA SER A 15 2.22 22.84 16.24
C SER A 15 2.38 21.68 15.23
N ILE A 16 1.75 21.80 14.07
CA ILE A 16 1.88 20.86 12.96
C ILE A 16 3.29 20.93 12.33
N ARG A 17 3.87 22.14 12.26
CA ARG A 17 5.26 22.34 11.81
C ARG A 17 6.29 21.79 12.79
N GLU A 18 6.02 21.87 14.10
CA GLU A 18 6.87 21.26 15.12
C GLU A 18 6.75 19.72 15.11
N ALA A 19 5.54 19.18 14.96
CA ALA A 19 5.32 17.75 14.75
C ALA A 19 6.10 17.23 13.54
N ARG A 20 6.16 18.02 12.45
CA ARG A 20 6.95 17.69 11.26
C ARG A 20 8.47 17.62 11.52
N ALA A 21 9.00 18.42 12.43
CA ALA A 21 10.42 18.39 12.82
C ALA A 21 10.76 17.14 13.67
N HIS A 22 9.77 16.53 14.31
CA HIS A 22 9.90 15.26 15.03
C HIS A 22 9.59 14.03 14.15
N VAL A 23 8.93 14.24 13.02
CA VAL A 23 8.63 13.21 11.99
C VAL A 23 9.80 13.15 10.99
N GLU A 24 11.00 12.94 11.44
CA GLU A 24 11.91 12.03 10.74
C GLU A 24 11.40 10.60 10.97
N VAL A 25 10.10 10.40 10.82
CA VAL A 25 9.55 9.07 10.70
C VAL A 25 10.04 8.56 9.37
N LYS A 26 10.93 7.65 9.48
CA LYS A 26 11.44 6.82 8.42
C LYS A 26 10.26 6.46 7.50
N ARG A 27 10.23 7.01 6.30
CA ARG A 27 9.27 6.69 5.21
C ARG A 27 9.32 5.21 4.81
N ALA A 28 10.04 4.44 5.58
CA ALA A 28 10.56 3.12 5.31
C ALA A 28 9.77 1.98 5.94
N MET A 29 8.47 2.10 6.18
CA MET A 29 7.76 0.99 6.77
C MET A 29 6.89 0.28 5.75
N ASN A 30 7.05 -1.04 5.72
CA ASN A 30 6.17 -1.93 4.98
C ASN A 30 4.68 -1.61 5.29
N PRO A 31 3.85 -1.31 4.28
CA PRO A 31 2.50 -0.79 4.47
C PRO A 31 1.51 -1.72 5.17
N CYS A 32 1.87 -2.95 5.41
CA CYS A 32 1.00 -3.88 6.11
C CYS A 32 1.76 -4.65 7.19
N PRO A 33 2.04 -4.05 8.35
CA PRO A 33 2.79 -4.68 9.44
C PRO A 33 2.03 -5.81 10.13
N ILE A 34 0.70 -5.89 10.00
CA ILE A 34 -0.08 -6.93 10.64
C ILE A 34 0.06 -8.22 9.85
N ASP A 35 0.55 -9.26 10.52
CA ASP A 35 0.54 -10.61 9.97
C ASP A 35 -0.83 -11.25 10.19
N PHE A 36 -1.63 -11.33 9.12
CA PHE A 36 -2.93 -11.97 9.14
C PHE A 36 -2.85 -13.50 8.99
N SER A 37 -1.67 -14.07 8.87
CA SER A 37 -1.49 -15.54 8.77
C SER A 37 -2.02 -16.31 9.99
N GLN A 38 -2.12 -15.64 11.14
CA GLN A 38 -2.76 -16.20 12.34
C GLN A 38 -4.29 -16.34 12.24
N PHE A 39 -4.92 -15.68 11.25
CA PHE A 39 -6.35 -15.82 11.01
C PHE A 39 -6.57 -16.88 9.93
N GLN A 40 -7.29 -17.94 10.27
CA GLN A 40 -7.65 -18.94 9.26
C GLN A 40 -8.61 -18.31 8.24
N SER A 41 -8.29 -18.48 6.97
CA SER A 41 -9.21 -18.09 5.90
C SER A 41 -10.48 -18.93 5.97
N THR A 42 -11.62 -18.27 5.84
CA THR A 42 -12.91 -18.95 5.66
C THR A 42 -13.13 -19.38 4.21
N ASN A 43 -12.25 -18.97 3.29
CA ASN A 43 -12.29 -19.40 1.91
C ASN A 43 -11.69 -20.81 1.81
N PRO A 44 -12.47 -21.84 1.38
CA PRO A 44 -11.98 -23.21 1.27
C PRO A 44 -10.76 -23.38 0.34
N ARG A 45 -10.61 -22.47 -0.64
CA ARG A 45 -9.48 -22.48 -1.56
C ARG A 45 -8.19 -22.00 -0.89
N SER A 46 -8.26 -20.94 -0.08
CA SER A 46 -7.10 -20.43 0.65
C SER A 46 -6.49 -21.49 1.57
N ASN A 47 -7.35 -22.30 2.21
CA ASN A 47 -6.89 -23.34 3.14
C ASN A 47 -6.15 -24.51 2.45
N GLY A 48 -6.18 -24.58 1.11
CA GLY A 48 -5.44 -25.58 0.33
C GLY A 48 -4.04 -25.17 -0.07
N ILE A 49 -3.76 -23.87 -0.06
CA ILE A 49 -2.51 -23.30 -0.58
C ILE A 49 -1.31 -23.63 0.33
N ASP A 50 -1.50 -23.70 1.64
CA ASP A 50 -0.45 -24.04 2.61
C ASP A 50 0.23 -25.38 2.30
N LYS A 51 -0.50 -26.31 1.69
CA LYS A 51 0.04 -27.62 1.31
C LYS A 51 0.91 -27.60 0.06
N GLU A 52 0.69 -26.62 -0.80
CA GLU A 52 1.38 -26.50 -2.09
C GLU A 52 2.64 -25.63 -1.99
N TYR A 53 2.61 -24.59 -1.15
CA TYR A 53 3.68 -23.59 -1.05
C TYR A 53 4.52 -23.70 0.23
N GLY A 54 4.39 -24.75 0.97
CA GLY A 54 5.18 -25.08 2.17
C GLY A 54 4.40 -24.92 3.48
N GLU A 55 4.61 -25.87 4.37
CA GLU A 55 4.08 -25.81 5.73
C GLU A 55 4.69 -24.61 6.46
N GLY A 56 3.81 -23.75 6.97
CA GLY A 56 4.21 -22.52 7.62
C GLY A 56 5.15 -22.76 8.80
N GLU A 57 6.18 -21.99 8.84
CA GLU A 57 7.01 -21.88 10.02
C GLU A 57 6.20 -21.30 11.20
N ASP A 58 6.44 -21.87 12.37
CA ASP A 58 5.78 -21.62 13.65
C ASP A 58 5.55 -20.13 13.97
N ALA A 59 4.52 -19.83 14.75
CA ALA A 59 4.16 -18.49 15.25
C ALA A 59 5.32 -17.75 15.99
N SER A 60 6.42 -18.43 16.30
CA SER A 60 7.69 -17.80 16.70
C SER A 60 8.22 -16.79 15.66
N ASN A 61 7.79 -16.92 14.39
CA ASN A 61 8.08 -15.97 13.32
C ASN A 61 7.34 -14.64 13.46
N PHE A 62 6.31 -14.54 14.30
CA PHE A 62 5.69 -13.24 14.61
C PHE A 62 6.71 -12.26 15.19
N ASN A 63 7.58 -12.73 16.09
CA ASN A 63 8.66 -11.91 16.64
C ASN A 63 9.78 -11.62 15.63
N ILE A 64 10.01 -12.50 14.67
CA ILE A 64 10.97 -12.28 13.58
C ILE A 64 10.40 -11.29 12.58
N ALA A 65 9.12 -11.42 12.24
CA ALA A 65 8.42 -10.44 11.42
C ALA A 65 8.44 -9.05 12.09
N ARG A 66 8.10 -8.95 13.38
CA ARG A 66 8.18 -7.71 14.16
C ARG A 66 9.59 -7.10 14.11
N LYS A 67 10.64 -7.89 14.29
CA LYS A 67 12.02 -7.41 14.23
C LYS A 67 12.45 -6.95 12.83
N LYS A 68 11.91 -7.58 11.77
CA LYS A 68 12.11 -7.12 10.38
C LYS A 68 11.37 -5.81 10.08
N TYR A 69 10.27 -5.51 10.75
CA TYR A 69 9.57 -4.23 10.61
C TYR A 69 10.32 -3.05 11.22
N ASP A 70 11.12 -3.31 12.25
CA ASP A 70 11.99 -2.30 12.87
C ASP A 70 13.23 -1.98 11.99
N ASP A 71 13.53 -2.83 10.99
CA ASP A 71 14.64 -2.67 10.06
C ASP A 71 14.15 -2.05 8.72
N ASP A 72 13.77 -0.79 8.75
CA ASP A 72 13.68 0.21 7.67
C ASP A 72 13.67 -0.29 6.21
N GLU A 73 12.58 -0.89 5.77
CA GLU A 73 12.43 -1.26 4.36
C GLU A 73 11.60 -0.23 3.60
N GLU A 74 12.28 0.68 2.91
CA GLU A 74 11.64 1.59 1.95
C GLU A 74 10.98 0.81 0.80
N PRO A 75 9.90 1.35 0.20
CA PRO A 75 9.36 0.78 -1.04
C PRO A 75 10.49 0.60 -2.04
N GLN A 76 10.72 -0.64 -2.48
CA GLN A 76 11.85 -0.94 -3.37
C GLN A 76 11.56 -0.55 -4.84
N PHE A 77 10.29 -0.38 -5.16
CA PHE A 77 9.81 -0.11 -6.51
C PHE A 77 9.01 1.20 -6.49
N THR A 78 9.69 2.31 -6.83
CA THR A 78 9.14 3.68 -6.70
C THR A 78 9.22 4.48 -8.01
N ALA A 79 9.42 3.79 -9.14
CA ALA A 79 9.56 4.48 -10.42
C ALA A 79 8.29 5.25 -10.79
N SER A 80 8.44 6.57 -11.02
CA SER A 80 7.36 7.44 -11.49
C SER A 80 7.07 7.26 -12.98
N PHE A 81 5.97 7.84 -13.47
CA PHE A 81 5.59 7.78 -14.87
C PHE A 81 6.17 8.92 -15.70
N GLY A 82 6.53 8.65 -16.94
CA GLY A 82 6.99 9.65 -17.89
C GLY A 82 7.88 9.09 -18.99
N SER A 83 8.59 9.99 -19.71
CA SER A 83 9.51 9.66 -20.80
C SER A 83 10.98 9.77 -20.40
N GLY A 84 11.28 10.12 -19.16
CA GLY A 84 12.64 10.27 -18.64
C GLY A 84 13.33 8.93 -18.40
N LYS A 85 14.64 8.98 -18.22
CA LYS A 85 15.42 7.79 -17.88
C LYS A 85 15.00 7.23 -16.51
N GLY A 86 14.61 5.98 -16.47
CA GLY A 86 14.16 5.29 -15.23
C GLY A 86 12.69 5.51 -14.91
N GLN A 87 11.96 6.27 -15.72
CA GLN A 87 10.51 6.40 -15.58
C GLN A 87 9.77 5.29 -16.34
N LEU A 88 8.58 4.99 -15.86
CA LEU A 88 7.67 4.03 -16.47
C LEU A 88 6.91 4.69 -17.62
N PRO A 89 6.83 4.07 -18.80
CA PRO A 89 6.11 4.66 -19.92
C PRO A 89 4.60 4.70 -19.64
N VAL A 90 3.95 5.77 -20.11
CA VAL A 90 2.49 5.95 -19.99
C VAL A 90 1.81 5.27 -21.18
N GLU A 91 1.38 4.03 -21.00
CA GLU A 91 0.80 3.20 -22.05
C GLU A 91 -0.51 2.55 -21.58
N PRO A 92 -1.68 2.86 -22.21
CA PRO A 92 -2.96 2.26 -21.86
C PRO A 92 -2.93 0.73 -21.94
N GLY A 93 -3.49 0.09 -20.90
CA GLY A 93 -3.58 -1.37 -20.81
C GLY A 93 -2.28 -2.08 -20.40
N ARG A 94 -1.21 -1.34 -20.19
CA ARG A 94 0.08 -1.91 -19.81
C ARG A 94 0.17 -2.27 -18.34
N TYR A 95 -0.57 -1.59 -17.46
CA TYR A 95 -0.43 -1.77 -16.03
C TYR A 95 -1.66 -2.41 -15.40
N ARG A 96 -1.39 -3.14 -14.32
CA ARG A 96 -2.42 -3.76 -13.48
C ARG A 96 -2.12 -3.49 -12.03
N LEU A 97 -3.04 -2.83 -11.32
CA LEU A 97 -2.99 -2.67 -9.88
C LEU A 97 -3.44 -3.97 -9.22
N ILE A 98 -2.59 -4.55 -8.37
CA ILE A 98 -2.98 -5.61 -7.45
C ILE A 98 -3.23 -5.01 -6.08
N TRP A 99 -4.41 -5.29 -5.53
CA TRP A 99 -4.86 -4.71 -4.28
C TRP A 99 -5.73 -5.67 -3.47
N SER A 100 -5.88 -5.40 -2.17
CA SER A 100 -6.80 -6.13 -1.30
C SER A 100 -7.84 -5.18 -0.74
N ARG A 101 -9.11 -5.58 -0.76
CA ARG A 101 -10.23 -4.77 -0.26
C ARG A 101 -10.12 -4.45 1.22
N HIS A 102 -9.40 -5.26 1.98
CA HIS A 102 -9.20 -5.08 3.40
C HIS A 102 -7.98 -4.18 3.73
N CYS A 103 -7.08 -3.95 2.78
CA CYS A 103 -5.90 -3.13 2.97
C CYS A 103 -6.22 -1.64 2.72
N PRO A 104 -6.25 -0.77 3.75
CA PRO A 104 -6.58 0.65 3.58
C PRO A 104 -5.57 1.39 2.69
N TRP A 105 -4.30 1.02 2.74
CA TRP A 105 -3.25 1.56 1.90
C TRP A 105 -3.51 1.30 0.40
N ALA A 106 -3.90 0.07 0.07
CA ALA A 106 -4.22 -0.31 -1.29
C ALA A 106 -5.56 0.25 -1.77
N ASN A 107 -6.52 0.45 -0.86
CA ASN A 107 -7.79 1.09 -1.16
C ASN A 107 -7.60 2.53 -1.66
N ARG A 108 -6.68 3.30 -1.05
CA ARG A 108 -6.37 4.67 -1.48
C ARG A 108 -6.03 4.71 -2.97
N ILE A 109 -5.13 3.84 -3.43
CA ILE A 109 -4.71 3.78 -4.83
C ILE A 109 -5.85 3.30 -5.75
N ALA A 110 -6.61 2.29 -5.32
CA ALA A 110 -7.75 1.80 -6.08
C ALA A 110 -8.84 2.87 -6.26
N ILE A 111 -9.10 3.67 -5.21
CA ILE A 111 -10.03 4.82 -5.24
C ILE A 111 -9.50 5.92 -6.17
N ALA A 112 -8.21 6.25 -6.11
CA ALA A 112 -7.62 7.25 -6.98
C ALA A 112 -7.77 6.86 -8.46
N ILE A 113 -7.50 5.60 -8.83
CA ILE A 113 -7.70 5.10 -10.19
C ILE A 113 -9.15 5.27 -10.64
N ASP A 114 -10.14 4.92 -9.80
CA ASP A 114 -11.56 5.04 -10.13
C ASP A 114 -11.98 6.52 -10.22
N LEU A 115 -11.56 7.35 -9.27
CA LEU A 115 -11.91 8.77 -9.20
C LEU A 115 -11.38 9.56 -10.40
N LEU A 116 -10.20 9.19 -10.86
CA LEU A 116 -9.57 9.80 -12.04
C LEU A 116 -10.05 9.21 -13.38
N GLY A 117 -10.85 8.13 -13.34
CA GLY A 117 -11.31 7.42 -14.55
C GLY A 117 -10.21 6.63 -15.25
N LEU A 118 -9.10 6.33 -14.54
CA LEU A 118 -7.97 5.56 -15.06
C LEU A 118 -8.23 4.05 -15.11
N ASP A 119 -9.34 3.56 -14.55
CA ASP A 119 -9.80 2.16 -14.64
C ASP A 119 -10.01 1.66 -16.08
N LYS A 120 -10.16 2.58 -17.04
CA LYS A 120 -10.24 2.33 -18.48
C LYS A 120 -8.90 1.93 -19.10
N VAL A 121 -7.79 2.32 -18.46
CA VAL A 121 -6.43 2.16 -18.99
C VAL A 121 -5.49 1.41 -18.05
N ILE A 122 -5.86 1.31 -16.77
CA ILE A 122 -5.13 0.53 -15.74
C ILE A 122 -6.11 -0.49 -15.15
N SER A 123 -5.87 -1.77 -15.40
CA SER A 123 -6.73 -2.83 -14.86
C SER A 123 -6.45 -3.08 -13.38
N LYS A 124 -7.44 -3.68 -12.68
CA LYS A 124 -7.30 -4.04 -11.26
C LYS A 124 -7.46 -5.55 -11.06
N GLY A 125 -6.64 -6.13 -10.17
CA GLY A 125 -6.74 -7.49 -9.66
C GLY A 125 -6.87 -7.49 -8.14
N VAL A 126 -7.74 -8.34 -7.60
CA VAL A 126 -8.03 -8.40 -6.17
C VAL A 126 -7.47 -9.70 -5.60
N VAL A 127 -6.62 -9.59 -4.59
CA VAL A 127 -6.14 -10.74 -3.85
C VAL A 127 -7.06 -11.07 -2.67
N ASP A 128 -7.00 -12.32 -2.20
CA ASP A 128 -7.76 -12.76 -1.03
C ASP A 128 -7.34 -11.94 0.20
N PRO A 129 -8.29 -11.34 0.94
CA PRO A 129 -8.00 -10.59 2.16
C PRO A 129 -7.43 -11.49 3.28
N LEU A 130 -7.77 -12.77 3.26
CA LEU A 130 -7.27 -13.74 4.21
C LEU A 130 -6.08 -14.47 3.60
N ARG A 131 -4.97 -14.41 4.30
CA ARG A 131 -3.74 -15.09 3.90
C ARG A 131 -3.67 -16.45 4.57
N PRO A 132 -3.12 -17.48 3.91
CA PRO A 132 -2.88 -18.75 4.54
C PRO A 132 -1.98 -18.61 5.77
N ALA A 133 -2.27 -19.38 6.81
CA ALA A 133 -1.47 -19.38 8.03
C ALA A 133 -0.04 -19.82 7.75
N GLY A 134 0.93 -19.12 8.33
CA GLY A 134 2.35 -19.47 8.23
C GLY A 134 3.06 -19.05 6.94
N VAL A 135 2.36 -18.46 5.97
CA VAL A 135 3.01 -18.01 4.73
C VAL A 135 3.36 -16.52 4.84
N VAL A 136 4.62 -16.22 5.01
CA VAL A 136 5.13 -14.84 5.02
C VAL A 136 4.97 -14.22 3.64
N GLY A 137 4.21 -13.10 3.55
CA GLY A 137 4.02 -12.38 2.29
C GLY A 137 2.99 -12.99 1.34
N GLY A 138 2.14 -13.89 1.83
CA GLY A 138 1.17 -14.61 1.02
C GLY A 138 -0.06 -13.82 0.62
N TRP A 139 0.01 -13.06 -0.48
CA TRP A 139 -1.15 -12.55 -1.19
C TRP A 139 -1.44 -13.44 -2.38
N TYR A 140 -2.63 -14.10 -2.37
CA TYR A 140 -3.00 -15.12 -3.34
C TYR A 140 -4.26 -14.72 -4.12
N PHE A 141 -4.42 -15.28 -5.31
CA PHE A 141 -5.56 -15.01 -6.19
C PHE A 141 -6.68 -16.06 -6.03
N THR A 142 -6.89 -16.56 -4.81
CA THR A 142 -7.90 -17.60 -4.51
C THR A 142 -9.35 -17.15 -4.73
N LEU A 143 -9.59 -15.87 -5.00
CA LEU A 143 -10.90 -15.36 -5.42
C LEU A 143 -11.15 -15.51 -6.92
N ASP A 144 -10.10 -15.78 -7.69
CA ASP A 144 -10.17 -15.97 -9.13
C ASP A 144 -10.35 -17.45 -9.50
N LYS A 145 -10.74 -17.69 -10.74
CA LYS A 145 -10.90 -19.03 -11.27
C LYS A 145 -9.54 -19.75 -11.29
N ASP A 146 -9.51 -20.98 -10.82
CA ASP A 146 -8.32 -21.85 -10.76
C ASP A 146 -7.20 -21.25 -9.88
N ASP A 147 -7.56 -20.31 -8.98
CA ASP A 147 -6.65 -19.60 -8.06
C ASP A 147 -5.53 -18.81 -8.79
N VAL A 148 -5.84 -18.31 -9.99
CA VAL A 148 -4.87 -17.64 -10.88
C VAL A 148 -5.39 -16.28 -11.32
N ASP A 149 -4.58 -15.23 -11.19
CA ASP A 149 -4.92 -13.93 -11.78
C ASP A 149 -5.19 -14.08 -13.29
N PRO A 150 -6.34 -13.60 -13.79
CA PRO A 150 -6.75 -13.86 -15.17
C PRO A 150 -5.89 -13.17 -16.22
N VAL A 151 -5.12 -12.13 -15.83
CA VAL A 151 -4.25 -11.36 -16.73
C VAL A 151 -2.80 -11.81 -16.61
N LEU A 152 -2.27 -11.80 -15.39
CA LEU A 152 -0.85 -12.05 -15.10
C LEU A 152 -0.50 -13.54 -15.10
N LYS A 153 -1.49 -14.44 -14.94
CA LYS A 153 -1.31 -15.90 -14.89
C LYS A 153 -0.40 -16.37 -13.76
N ILE A 154 -0.47 -15.72 -12.62
CA ILE A 154 0.24 -16.05 -11.39
C ILE A 154 -0.74 -16.47 -10.29
N HIS A 155 -0.30 -17.30 -9.36
CA HIS A 155 -1.09 -17.74 -8.20
C HIS A 155 -0.91 -16.82 -7.00
N SER A 156 0.29 -16.25 -6.86
CA SER A 156 0.64 -15.35 -5.75
C SER A 156 1.32 -14.09 -6.24
N LEU A 157 1.15 -13.02 -5.48
CA LEU A 157 1.81 -11.75 -5.76
C LEU A 157 3.34 -11.84 -5.64
N MET A 158 3.84 -12.75 -4.79
CA MET A 158 5.28 -12.99 -4.62
C MET A 158 5.97 -13.40 -5.94
N GLU A 159 5.27 -14.07 -6.83
CA GLU A 159 5.81 -14.44 -8.14
C GLU A 159 6.19 -13.20 -8.97
N ALA A 160 5.39 -12.14 -8.91
CA ALA A 160 5.67 -10.89 -9.60
C ALA A 160 6.85 -10.13 -8.98
N TYR A 161 7.00 -10.15 -7.66
CA TYR A 161 8.14 -9.56 -6.97
C TYR A 161 9.44 -10.29 -7.31
N LYS A 162 9.42 -11.62 -7.28
CA LYS A 162 10.58 -12.44 -7.66
C LYS A 162 10.91 -12.37 -9.15
N LYS A 163 9.96 -12.01 -9.98
CA LYS A 163 10.18 -11.80 -11.41
C LYS A 163 11.00 -10.54 -11.68
N GLU A 164 10.82 -9.49 -10.87
CA GLU A 164 11.65 -8.29 -10.92
C GLU A 164 13.01 -8.53 -10.23
N ASN A 165 12.98 -9.11 -9.04
CA ASN A 165 14.18 -9.44 -8.28
C ASN A 165 14.11 -10.92 -7.83
N PRO A 166 14.83 -11.85 -8.48
CA PRO A 166 14.79 -13.27 -8.12
C PRO A 166 15.23 -13.57 -6.68
N ASP A 167 16.06 -12.72 -6.10
CA ASP A 167 16.57 -12.82 -4.74
C ASP A 167 15.69 -12.10 -3.72
N TYR A 168 14.48 -11.66 -4.13
CA TYR A 168 13.54 -10.98 -3.24
C TYR A 168 13.12 -11.91 -2.10
N ASP A 169 13.49 -11.54 -0.89
CA ASP A 169 13.28 -12.33 0.34
C ASP A 169 12.32 -11.65 1.33
N GLN A 170 11.81 -10.47 0.94
CA GLN A 170 10.89 -9.69 1.75
C GLN A 170 9.45 -10.04 1.41
N ARG A 171 8.52 -9.49 2.16
CA ARG A 171 7.09 -9.69 1.93
C ARG A 171 6.61 -8.92 0.71
N ALA A 172 5.94 -9.61 -0.22
CA ALA A 172 5.18 -8.95 -1.27
C ALA A 172 4.03 -8.14 -0.64
N THR A 173 3.91 -6.87 -0.98
CA THR A 173 2.93 -5.93 -0.38
C THR A 173 1.90 -5.49 -1.41
N VAL A 174 0.75 -5.03 -0.92
CA VAL A 174 -0.25 -4.30 -1.70
C VAL A 174 -0.43 -2.90 -1.11
N PRO A 175 -0.62 -1.87 -1.94
CA PRO A 175 -0.79 -1.90 -3.40
C PRO A 175 0.48 -2.34 -4.13
N ALA A 176 0.32 -2.99 -5.27
CA ALA A 176 1.41 -3.28 -6.17
C ALA A 176 0.96 -3.03 -7.61
N LEU A 177 1.68 -2.18 -8.32
CA LEU A 177 1.45 -1.94 -9.74
C LEU A 177 2.39 -2.85 -10.55
N LEU A 178 1.84 -3.64 -11.43
CA LEU A 178 2.55 -4.60 -12.25
C LEU A 178 2.49 -4.23 -13.73
N ASP A 179 3.59 -4.40 -14.42
CA ASP A 179 3.63 -4.32 -15.90
C ASP A 179 3.16 -5.67 -16.47
N VAL A 180 2.03 -5.68 -17.16
CA VAL A 180 1.44 -6.91 -17.72
C VAL A 180 2.29 -7.52 -18.83
N THR A 181 3.19 -6.75 -19.45
CA THR A 181 4.06 -7.24 -20.52
C THR A 181 5.21 -8.08 -19.97
N THR A 182 5.72 -7.71 -18.80
CA THR A 182 6.79 -8.45 -18.11
C THR A 182 6.24 -9.36 -17.02
N GLY A 183 5.09 -9.04 -16.45
CA GLY A 183 4.49 -9.68 -15.30
C GLY A 183 5.22 -9.39 -13.99
N ALA A 184 6.10 -8.39 -13.98
CA ALA A 184 6.88 -7.99 -12.81
C ALA A 184 6.24 -6.79 -12.09
N VAL A 185 6.52 -6.65 -10.80
CA VAL A 185 6.18 -5.44 -10.04
C VAL A 185 7.03 -4.29 -10.53
N VAL A 186 6.43 -3.10 -10.68
CA VAL A 186 7.14 -1.90 -11.13
C VAL A 186 6.99 -0.74 -10.16
N ASN A 187 5.94 -0.75 -9.33
CA ASN A 187 5.76 0.25 -8.30
C ASN A 187 4.92 -0.32 -7.14
N ASN A 188 5.40 -0.16 -5.92
CA ASN A 188 4.69 -0.50 -4.68
C ASN A 188 4.72 0.65 -3.67
N ASP A 189 4.92 1.87 -4.18
CA ASP A 189 4.95 3.09 -3.40
C ASP A 189 3.53 3.50 -2.99
N TYR A 190 3.09 2.97 -1.88
CA TYR A 190 1.74 3.23 -1.35
C TYR A 190 1.55 4.67 -0.86
N HIS A 191 2.64 5.40 -0.67
CA HIS A 191 2.60 6.77 -0.15
C HIS A 191 2.32 7.78 -1.28
N ASP A 192 3.02 7.62 -2.41
CA ASP A 192 3.01 8.62 -3.48
C ASP A 192 2.39 8.12 -4.80
N LEU A 193 2.02 6.85 -4.91
CA LEU A 193 1.55 6.26 -6.17
C LEU A 193 0.28 6.93 -6.73
N ASP A 194 -0.63 7.41 -5.89
CA ASP A 194 -1.81 8.16 -6.34
C ASP A 194 -1.43 9.51 -6.98
N ILE A 195 -0.47 10.22 -6.40
CA ILE A 195 0.05 11.47 -6.96
C ILE A 195 0.84 11.20 -8.24
N GLN A 196 1.67 10.15 -8.26
CA GLN A 196 2.41 9.73 -9.45
C GLN A 196 1.47 9.34 -10.60
N LEU A 197 0.36 8.68 -10.31
CA LEU A 197 -0.70 8.37 -11.28
C LEU A 197 -1.36 9.66 -11.77
N TYR A 198 -1.73 10.57 -10.88
CA TYR A 198 -2.33 11.84 -11.25
C TYR A 198 -1.39 12.65 -12.17
N GLU A 199 -0.13 12.84 -11.79
CA GLU A 199 0.82 13.64 -12.57
C GLU A 199 1.22 12.99 -13.90
N GLY A 200 1.43 11.66 -13.89
CA GLY A 200 1.93 10.95 -15.08
C GLY A 200 0.86 10.66 -16.12
N TRP A 201 -0.41 10.52 -15.72
CA TRP A 201 -1.49 10.05 -16.60
C TRP A 201 -2.49 11.14 -16.99
N GLN A 202 -2.13 12.40 -16.94
CA GLN A 202 -2.99 13.57 -17.22
C GLN A 202 -3.77 13.44 -18.54
N GLU A 203 -3.17 12.85 -19.58
CA GLU A 203 -3.80 12.65 -20.89
C GLU A 203 -5.02 11.70 -20.84
N TYR A 204 -5.04 10.79 -19.86
CA TYR A 204 -6.06 9.73 -19.72
C TYR A 204 -7.05 9.99 -18.58
N ILE A 205 -6.84 11.02 -17.78
CA ILE A 205 -7.76 11.40 -16.70
C ILE A 205 -9.07 11.90 -17.30
N ASP A 206 -10.18 11.49 -16.72
CA ASP A 206 -11.51 11.95 -17.15
C ASP A 206 -11.63 13.47 -16.98
N LYS A 207 -12.26 14.12 -17.97
CA LYS A 207 -12.39 15.58 -17.99
C LYS A 207 -13.19 16.14 -16.80
N ASP A 208 -14.07 15.32 -16.25
CA ASP A 208 -14.90 15.67 -15.10
C ASP A 208 -14.31 15.15 -13.77
N ALA A 209 -13.12 14.55 -13.80
CA ALA A 209 -12.44 14.10 -12.61
C ALA A 209 -12.00 15.31 -11.76
N PRO A 210 -12.02 15.17 -10.43
CA PRO A 210 -11.52 16.24 -9.57
C PRO A 210 -10.00 16.39 -9.73
N ASP A 211 -9.52 17.63 -9.58
CA ASP A 211 -8.11 17.89 -9.36
C ASP A 211 -7.76 17.46 -7.92
N ILE A 212 -7.02 16.37 -7.78
CA ILE A 212 -6.65 15.83 -6.47
C ILE A 212 -5.32 16.38 -5.96
N TYR A 213 -4.58 17.13 -6.79
CA TYR A 213 -3.27 17.69 -6.45
C TYR A 213 -3.07 19.08 -7.05
N PRO A 214 -3.99 20.05 -6.75
CA PRO A 214 -3.93 21.39 -7.29
C PRO A 214 -2.67 22.12 -6.82
N GLU A 215 -2.04 22.88 -7.71
CA GLU A 215 -0.72 23.48 -7.51
C GLU A 215 -0.65 24.32 -6.22
N GLU A 216 -1.70 25.08 -5.94
CA GLU A 216 -1.77 25.96 -4.77
C GLU A 216 -1.90 25.21 -3.43
N LEU A 217 -2.29 23.93 -3.44
CA LEU A 217 -2.47 23.11 -2.24
C LEU A 217 -1.40 22.02 -2.08
N ARG A 218 -0.50 21.84 -3.04
CA ARG A 218 0.50 20.73 -3.04
C ARG A 218 1.29 20.66 -1.75
N TYR A 219 1.82 21.81 -1.31
CA TYR A 219 2.57 21.86 -0.06
C TYR A 219 1.75 21.41 1.16
N ASP A 220 0.49 21.80 1.22
CA ASP A 220 -0.40 21.46 2.32
C ASP A 220 -0.83 19.99 2.24
N ILE A 221 -1.08 19.48 1.03
CA ILE A 221 -1.40 18.07 0.78
C ILE A 221 -0.23 17.18 1.21
N ASP A 222 0.98 17.50 0.80
CA ASP A 222 2.18 16.72 1.15
C ASP A 222 2.41 16.72 2.67
N ALA A 223 2.30 17.90 3.31
CA ALA A 223 2.43 18.03 4.76
C ALA A 223 1.38 17.21 5.51
N LEU A 224 0.12 17.26 5.05
CA LEU A 224 -0.97 16.50 5.66
C LEU A 224 -0.80 15.00 5.45
N ASN A 225 -0.37 14.57 4.27
CA ASN A 225 -0.07 13.19 3.98
C ASN A 225 1.02 12.62 4.90
N ASP A 226 2.09 13.38 5.14
CA ASP A 226 3.15 12.98 6.08
C ASP A 226 2.59 12.77 7.50
N ILE A 227 1.74 13.68 7.97
CA ILE A 227 1.11 13.60 9.30
C ILE A 227 0.15 12.41 9.39
N ILE A 228 -0.75 12.26 8.42
CA ILE A 228 -1.71 11.15 8.37
C ILE A 228 -0.97 9.83 8.32
N TYR A 229 0.10 9.77 7.54
CA TYR A 229 0.93 8.58 7.47
C TYR A 229 1.50 8.19 8.83
N ALA A 230 2.17 9.12 9.50
CA ALA A 230 2.84 8.86 10.78
C ALA A 230 1.85 8.61 11.93
N ASP A 231 0.92 9.54 12.11
CA ASP A 231 0.13 9.63 13.34
C ASP A 231 -1.19 8.86 13.27
N VAL A 232 -1.63 8.49 12.07
CA VAL A 232 -2.85 7.68 11.89
C VAL A 232 -2.51 6.31 11.31
N ASN A 233 -1.98 6.28 10.08
CA ASN A 233 -1.81 5.03 9.37
C ASN A 233 -0.81 4.09 10.05
N LEU A 234 0.34 4.63 10.43
CA LEU A 234 1.39 3.87 11.09
C LEU A 234 1.04 3.62 12.56
N ALA A 235 0.53 4.64 13.28
CA ALA A 235 0.23 4.53 14.70
C ALA A 235 -0.82 3.45 15.01
N VAL A 236 -1.82 3.24 14.14
CA VAL A 236 -2.77 2.10 14.28
C VAL A 236 -2.03 0.76 14.32
N ASN A 237 -1.03 0.59 13.46
CA ASN A 237 -0.26 -0.64 13.42
C ASN A 237 0.68 -0.77 14.62
N LEU A 238 1.30 0.34 15.05
CA LEU A 238 2.15 0.37 16.24
C LEU A 238 1.34 0.08 17.51
N ALA A 239 0.12 0.59 17.63
CA ALA A 239 -0.80 0.22 18.69
C ALA A 239 -1.10 -1.29 18.71
N ALA A 240 -1.36 -1.87 17.53
CA ALA A 240 -1.64 -3.31 17.43
C ALA A 240 -0.43 -4.20 17.76
N LEU A 241 0.79 -3.68 17.60
CA LEU A 241 2.05 -4.37 17.88
C LEU A 241 2.68 -3.98 19.20
N ALA A 242 2.06 -3.09 19.98
CA ALA A 242 2.59 -2.58 21.24
C ALA A 242 2.94 -3.73 22.21
N GLY A 243 4.14 -3.64 22.80
CA GLY A 243 4.62 -4.63 23.77
C GLY A 243 4.17 -4.36 25.21
N THR A 244 3.67 -3.15 25.48
CA THR A 244 3.21 -2.71 26.80
C THR A 244 1.88 -1.96 26.70
N GLN A 245 1.16 -1.86 27.81
CA GLN A 245 -0.08 -1.09 27.89
C GLN A 245 0.19 0.42 27.66
N GLU A 246 1.28 0.94 28.21
CA GLU A 246 1.68 2.34 28.04
C GLU A 246 1.95 2.69 26.57
N GLU A 247 2.66 1.82 25.85
CA GLU A 247 2.95 1.99 24.41
C GLU A 247 1.66 1.92 23.60
N TYR A 248 0.73 0.99 23.93
CA TYR A 248 -0.58 0.91 23.29
C TYR A 248 -1.39 2.19 23.49
N GLU A 249 -1.50 2.67 24.73
CA GLU A 249 -2.25 3.90 25.06
C GLU A 249 -1.67 5.11 24.33
N TYR A 250 -0.35 5.23 24.26
CA TYR A 250 0.31 6.32 23.54
C TYR A 250 -0.11 6.37 22.05
N TYR A 251 -0.02 5.24 21.33
CA TYR A 251 -0.39 5.22 19.92
C TYR A 251 -1.91 5.31 19.71
N TYR A 252 -2.69 4.77 20.62
CA TYR A 252 -4.14 4.90 20.59
C TYR A 252 -4.56 6.37 20.71
N ASP A 253 -4.07 7.08 21.70
CA ASP A 253 -4.37 8.49 21.92
C ASP A 253 -3.89 9.33 20.74
N LEU A 254 -2.68 9.07 20.22
CA LEU A 254 -2.15 9.77 19.06
C LEU A 254 -3.07 9.69 17.83
N VAL A 255 -3.63 8.50 17.54
CA VAL A 255 -4.56 8.31 16.41
C VAL A 255 -5.81 9.15 16.61
N PHE A 256 -6.42 9.10 17.80
CA PHE A 256 -7.69 9.78 18.04
C PHE A 256 -7.53 11.28 18.18
N ASP A 257 -6.44 11.75 18.77
CA ASP A 257 -6.11 13.18 18.84
C ASP A 257 -5.90 13.81 17.44
N ARG A 258 -5.49 12.98 16.44
CA ARG A 258 -5.35 13.44 15.07
C ARG A 258 -6.64 13.39 14.24
N LEU A 259 -7.58 12.56 14.64
CA LEU A 259 -8.88 12.46 13.96
C LEU A 259 -9.90 13.50 14.44
N ASP A 260 -9.72 14.06 15.63
CA ASP A 260 -10.55 15.15 16.19
C ASP A 260 -10.10 16.53 15.72
#